data_f24a76456fdc4d84e4eb7e845a30ac0b
#
_entry.id   f24a76456fdc4d84e4eb7e845a30ac0b
#
_cell.length_a   1.000
_cell.length_b   1.000
_cell.length_c   1.000
_cell.angle_alpha   90.00
_cell.angle_beta   90.00
_cell.angle_gamma   90.00
#
_symmetry.space_group_name_H-M   'P 1'
#
loop_
_entity.id
_entity.type
_entity.pdbx_description
1 polymer ?
#
loop_
_entity_poly.entity_id
_entity_poly.type
_entity_poly.pdbx_seq_one_letter_code
_entity_poly.pdbx_strand_id
1 'polypeptide(L)'
;MEHTWDDVDTYLEDLLVPQDEALAAARESSARTTMPHAAVSPAQGRFLALLAQAAGARRVLELGTLAGYSTIWFARAVGPDGHVTTLELEEANAAVARENLERAGVADRVDVVVGPAAASAQRLVDDGVEAFDLVFVDADKPSNPQYLRLALELTRPGSLIVVDNVVRAGAVADAGSDDPRVLGSRRVLADVAADDRLEATVLQTVGGKGWDGFALVRRVR
;
A
#
# COMPACT_ATOMS: atom_id res chain seq x y z
N MET A 1 6.78 -16.75 30.99
CA MET A 1 6.71 -15.41 30.36
C MET A 1 5.74 -15.55 29.21
N GLU A 2 4.76 -14.68 29.12
CA GLU A 2 3.83 -14.66 28.02
C GLU A 2 4.44 -13.74 26.93
N HIS A 3 4.68 -14.29 25.74
CA HIS A 3 5.22 -13.53 24.63
C HIS A 3 4.11 -12.66 24.02
N THR A 4 4.46 -11.43 23.65
CA THR A 4 3.57 -10.50 22.96
C THR A 4 3.69 -10.65 21.44
N TRP A 5 2.77 -10.03 20.69
CA TRP A 5 2.87 -9.96 19.23
C TRP A 5 4.14 -9.23 18.79
N ASP A 6 4.56 -8.21 19.53
CA ASP A 6 5.78 -7.46 19.25
C ASP A 6 7.04 -8.32 19.41
N ASP A 7 7.07 -9.22 20.41
CA ASP A 7 8.18 -10.15 20.58
C ASP A 7 8.29 -11.11 19.40
N VAL A 8 7.14 -11.57 18.89
CA VAL A 8 7.07 -12.46 17.71
C VAL A 8 7.47 -11.72 16.45
N ASP A 9 6.96 -10.50 16.22
CA ASP A 9 7.33 -9.68 15.07
C ASP A 9 8.84 -9.41 15.09
N THR A 10 9.40 -8.97 16.22
CA THR A 10 10.84 -8.72 16.34
C THR A 10 11.65 -9.96 15.97
N TYR A 11 11.29 -11.12 16.50
CA TYR A 11 12.00 -12.38 16.19
C TYR A 11 11.93 -12.73 14.70
N LEU A 12 10.76 -12.62 14.09
CA LEU A 12 10.55 -12.99 12.69
C LEU A 12 11.19 -11.97 11.74
N GLU A 13 11.10 -10.68 12.05
CA GLU A 13 11.71 -9.60 11.27
C GLU A 13 13.24 -9.70 11.29
N ASP A 14 13.85 -9.93 12.44
CA ASP A 14 15.30 -10.13 12.56
C ASP A 14 15.78 -11.35 11.76
N LEU A 15 14.98 -12.40 11.69
CA LEU A 15 15.34 -13.64 11.01
C LEU A 15 15.13 -13.58 9.48
N LEU A 16 14.01 -12.99 9.04
CA LEU A 16 13.52 -13.12 7.65
C LEU A 16 13.46 -11.80 6.88
N VAL A 17 13.45 -10.66 7.57
CA VAL A 17 13.23 -9.34 6.97
C VAL A 17 14.33 -8.35 7.38
N PRO A 18 15.60 -8.66 7.09
CA PRO A 18 16.69 -7.76 7.47
C PRO A 18 16.51 -6.39 6.83
N GLN A 19 16.61 -5.36 7.65
CA GLN A 19 16.53 -3.96 7.21
C GLN A 19 17.93 -3.46 6.85
N ASP A 20 18.14 -3.08 5.60
CA ASP A 20 19.34 -2.34 5.25
C ASP A 20 19.26 -0.88 5.72
N GLU A 21 20.36 -0.14 5.56
CA GLU A 21 20.47 1.25 5.99
C GLU A 21 19.39 2.15 5.35
N ALA A 22 19.03 1.93 4.09
CA ALA A 22 18.03 2.73 3.40
C ALA A 22 16.62 2.50 3.93
N LEU A 23 16.24 1.25 4.18
CA LEU A 23 14.95 0.90 4.79
C LEU A 23 14.85 1.40 6.24
N ALA A 24 15.92 1.26 7.03
CA ALA A 24 15.99 1.77 8.38
C ALA A 24 15.82 3.29 8.42
N ALA A 25 16.56 4.00 7.55
CA ALA A 25 16.46 5.46 7.41
C ALA A 25 15.07 5.92 6.95
N ALA A 26 14.40 5.19 6.06
CA ALA A 26 13.04 5.52 5.64
C ALA A 26 12.04 5.38 6.79
N ARG A 27 12.20 4.39 7.66
CA ARG A 27 11.39 4.24 8.87
C ARG A 27 11.64 5.37 9.88
N GLU A 28 12.90 5.69 10.13
CA GLU A 28 13.28 6.76 11.06
C GLU A 28 12.78 8.13 10.56
N SER A 29 12.99 8.43 9.28
CA SER A 29 12.58 9.71 8.69
C SER A 29 11.06 9.87 8.60
N SER A 30 10.27 8.80 8.79
CA SER A 30 8.81 8.91 8.89
C SER A 30 8.37 9.83 10.04
N ALA A 31 9.20 10.02 11.05
CA ALA A 31 8.99 11.02 12.11
C ALA A 31 8.89 12.48 11.59
N ARG A 32 9.41 12.74 10.39
CA ARG A 32 9.35 14.05 9.72
C ARG A 32 8.09 14.24 8.88
N THR A 33 7.25 13.22 8.77
CA THR A 33 6.02 13.23 7.97
C THR A 33 4.80 13.66 8.79
N THR A 34 3.69 13.91 8.11
CA THR A 34 2.42 14.28 8.76
C THR A 34 1.80 13.14 9.59
N MET A 35 2.24 11.88 9.37
CA MET A 35 1.77 10.69 10.06
C MET A 35 2.93 9.76 10.47
N PRO A 36 3.71 10.12 11.51
CA PRO A 36 5.00 9.49 11.83
C PRO A 36 5.01 7.97 12.00
N HIS A 37 3.88 7.36 12.33
CA HIS A 37 3.78 5.92 12.63
C HIS A 37 2.89 5.16 11.65
N ALA A 38 2.54 5.77 10.51
CA ALA A 38 1.59 5.17 9.57
C ALA A 38 2.23 4.19 8.57
N ALA A 39 3.55 4.21 8.37
CA ALA A 39 4.22 3.28 7.46
C ALA A 39 3.89 1.79 7.78
N VAL A 40 3.80 0.95 6.77
CA VAL A 40 3.62 -0.50 6.95
C VAL A 40 4.75 -1.12 7.78
N SER A 41 4.49 -2.27 8.43
CA SER A 41 5.54 -3.01 9.15
C SER A 41 6.58 -3.58 8.17
N PRO A 42 7.80 -3.91 8.65
CA PRO A 42 8.80 -4.58 7.82
C PRO A 42 8.29 -5.88 7.20
N ALA A 43 7.58 -6.70 7.97
CA ALA A 43 6.98 -7.94 7.48
C ALA A 43 5.95 -7.68 6.38
N GLN A 44 5.09 -6.67 6.53
CA GLN A 44 4.12 -6.29 5.50
C GLN A 44 4.81 -5.71 4.25
N GLY A 45 5.82 -4.86 4.40
CA GLY A 45 6.63 -4.35 3.27
C GLY A 45 7.28 -5.49 2.48
N ARG A 46 7.86 -6.47 3.19
CA ARG A 46 8.43 -7.67 2.56
C ARG A 46 7.37 -8.53 1.87
N PHE A 47 6.20 -8.71 2.50
CA PHE A 47 5.06 -9.41 1.89
C PHE A 47 4.63 -8.76 0.58
N LEU A 48 4.47 -7.42 0.55
CA LEU A 48 4.10 -6.67 -0.65
C LEU A 48 5.15 -6.83 -1.77
N ALA A 49 6.44 -6.81 -1.42
CA ALA A 49 7.51 -7.06 -2.39
C ALA A 49 7.47 -8.47 -2.96
N LEU A 50 7.28 -9.49 -2.11
CA LEU A 50 7.17 -10.89 -2.55
C LEU A 50 5.91 -11.10 -3.41
N LEU A 51 4.80 -10.45 -3.07
CA LEU A 51 3.58 -10.50 -3.86
C LEU A 51 3.78 -9.90 -5.26
N ALA A 52 4.43 -8.73 -5.34
CA ALA A 52 4.77 -8.10 -6.61
C ALA A 52 5.69 -9.00 -7.47
N GLN A 53 6.70 -9.61 -6.85
CA GLN A 53 7.60 -10.55 -7.52
C GLN A 53 6.88 -11.81 -8.02
N ALA A 54 6.03 -12.42 -7.17
CA ALA A 54 5.27 -13.62 -7.52
C ALA A 54 4.26 -13.37 -8.66
N ALA A 55 3.70 -12.15 -8.71
CA ALA A 55 2.84 -11.70 -9.79
C ALA A 55 3.61 -11.31 -11.08
N GLY A 56 4.93 -11.25 -11.03
CA GLY A 56 5.75 -10.74 -12.14
C GLY A 56 5.49 -9.27 -12.45
N ALA A 57 5.11 -8.49 -11.43
CA ALA A 57 4.74 -7.08 -11.60
C ALA A 57 5.93 -6.25 -12.09
N ARG A 58 5.69 -5.47 -13.13
CA ARG A 58 6.61 -4.48 -13.69
C ARG A 58 6.15 -3.05 -13.42
N ARG A 59 4.86 -2.84 -13.34
CA ARG A 59 4.25 -1.53 -13.11
C ARG A 59 3.39 -1.57 -11.85
N VAL A 60 3.77 -0.77 -10.86
CA VAL A 60 3.05 -0.67 -9.60
C VAL A 60 2.52 0.75 -9.42
N LEU A 61 1.25 0.86 -9.01
CA LEU A 61 0.64 2.11 -8.56
C LEU A 61 0.44 2.04 -7.05
N GLU A 62 0.90 3.04 -6.33
CA GLU A 62 0.71 3.18 -4.90
C GLU A 62 -0.08 4.46 -4.59
N LEU A 63 -1.12 4.36 -3.77
CA LEU A 63 -1.90 5.48 -3.27
C LEU A 63 -1.58 5.67 -1.79
N GLY A 64 -0.83 6.71 -1.48
CA GLY A 64 -0.24 6.97 -0.17
C GLY A 64 1.24 6.59 -0.14
N THR A 65 2.13 7.59 -0.14
CA THR A 65 3.59 7.42 -0.18
C THR A 65 4.23 7.56 1.19
N LEU A 66 3.79 8.56 1.95
CA LEU A 66 4.35 8.98 3.23
C LEU A 66 5.87 9.22 3.12
N ALA A 67 6.70 8.44 3.83
CA ALA A 67 8.17 8.49 3.76
C ALA A 67 8.77 7.58 2.66
N GLY A 68 7.95 6.91 1.85
CA GLY A 68 8.39 6.05 0.75
C GLY A 68 8.86 4.65 1.17
N TYR A 69 8.54 4.20 2.39
CA TYR A 69 9.01 2.90 2.88
C TYR A 69 8.48 1.71 2.05
N SER A 70 7.17 1.62 1.83
CA SER A 70 6.54 0.62 0.94
C SER A 70 6.97 0.82 -0.51
N THR A 71 7.13 2.07 -0.94
CA THR A 71 7.60 2.44 -2.28
C THR A 71 8.99 1.84 -2.58
N ILE A 72 9.93 1.88 -1.61
CA ILE A 72 11.26 1.24 -1.74
C ILE A 72 11.11 -0.27 -1.96
N TRP A 73 10.24 -0.94 -1.21
CA TRP A 73 9.99 -2.36 -1.36
C TRP A 73 9.45 -2.69 -2.76
N PHE A 74 8.48 -1.92 -3.26
CA PHE A 74 7.96 -2.09 -4.62
C PHE A 74 9.01 -1.82 -5.68
N ALA A 75 9.75 -0.72 -5.58
CA ALA A 75 10.78 -0.35 -6.55
C ALA A 75 11.89 -1.41 -6.67
N ARG A 76 12.26 -2.05 -5.56
CA ARG A 76 13.17 -3.19 -5.55
C ARG A 76 12.55 -4.45 -6.13
N ALA A 77 11.25 -4.67 -5.88
CA ALA A 77 10.54 -5.86 -6.34
C ALA A 77 10.34 -5.89 -7.86
N VAL A 78 10.03 -4.74 -8.47
CA VAL A 78 9.83 -4.64 -9.93
C VAL A 78 11.14 -4.71 -10.73
N GLY A 79 12.28 -4.49 -10.06
CA GLY A 79 13.60 -4.56 -10.68
C GLY A 79 13.93 -3.34 -11.56
N PRO A 80 15.08 -3.40 -12.29
CA PRO A 80 15.59 -2.25 -13.03
C PRO A 80 14.76 -1.85 -14.26
N ASP A 81 14.00 -2.79 -14.82
CA ASP A 81 13.13 -2.55 -15.97
C ASP A 81 11.67 -2.27 -15.58
N GLY A 82 11.37 -2.23 -14.27
CA GLY A 82 10.04 -1.93 -13.76
C GLY A 82 9.91 -0.49 -13.30
N HIS A 83 8.67 -0.07 -13.00
CA HIS A 83 8.37 1.29 -12.60
C HIS A 83 7.31 1.35 -11.52
N VAL A 84 7.44 2.29 -10.59
CA VAL A 84 6.48 2.58 -9.53
C VAL A 84 5.98 4.01 -9.69
N THR A 85 4.67 4.19 -9.75
CA THR A 85 4.03 5.51 -9.61
C THR A 85 3.41 5.57 -8.22
N THR A 86 3.79 6.55 -7.40
CA THR A 86 3.25 6.72 -6.06
C THR A 86 2.62 8.09 -5.88
N LEU A 87 1.44 8.12 -5.27
CA LEU A 87 0.61 9.32 -5.14
C LEU A 87 0.62 9.80 -3.69
N GLU A 88 1.09 11.03 -3.47
CA GLU A 88 1.20 11.64 -2.13
C GLU A 88 0.44 12.97 -2.08
N LEU A 89 -0.34 13.16 -1.03
CA LEU A 89 -1.10 14.39 -0.85
C LEU A 89 -0.20 15.57 -0.47
N GLU A 90 0.75 15.33 0.42
CA GLU A 90 1.54 16.36 1.10
C GLU A 90 2.93 16.50 0.48
N GLU A 91 3.27 17.68 -0.04
CA GLU A 91 4.61 17.94 -0.61
C GLU A 91 5.73 17.69 0.43
N ALA A 92 5.47 17.97 1.71
CA ALA A 92 6.45 17.70 2.77
C ALA A 92 6.77 16.20 2.91
N ASN A 93 5.76 15.34 2.82
CA ASN A 93 5.94 13.88 2.83
C ASN A 93 6.68 13.43 1.56
N ALA A 94 6.27 13.93 0.40
CA ALA A 94 6.89 13.63 -0.89
C ALA A 94 8.38 14.01 -0.91
N ALA A 95 8.76 15.11 -0.30
CA ALA A 95 10.17 15.51 -0.17
C ALA A 95 10.96 14.48 0.64
N VAL A 96 10.42 14.02 1.79
CA VAL A 96 11.05 12.98 2.62
C VAL A 96 11.14 11.66 1.83
N ALA A 97 10.09 11.30 1.09
CA ALA A 97 10.09 10.09 0.27
C ALA A 97 11.17 10.13 -0.80
N ARG A 98 11.32 11.25 -1.54
CA ARG A 98 12.35 11.41 -2.56
C ARG A 98 13.76 11.24 -1.99
N GLU A 99 14.06 11.85 -0.82
CA GLU A 99 15.35 11.66 -0.13
C GLU A 99 15.63 10.17 0.16
N ASN A 100 14.61 9.43 0.60
CA ASN A 100 14.73 8.01 0.91
C ASN A 100 14.88 7.14 -0.35
N LEU A 101 14.16 7.46 -1.41
CA LEU A 101 14.27 6.77 -2.71
C LEU A 101 15.67 6.95 -3.33
N GLU A 102 16.23 8.16 -3.23
CA GLU A 102 17.61 8.43 -3.64
C GLU A 102 18.61 7.60 -2.82
N ARG A 103 18.47 7.61 -1.47
CA ARG A 103 19.30 6.82 -0.57
C ARG A 103 19.21 5.32 -0.86
N ALA A 104 18.03 4.85 -1.22
CA ALA A 104 17.80 3.45 -1.58
C ALA A 104 18.29 3.08 -2.98
N GLY A 105 18.73 4.04 -3.79
CA GLY A 105 19.20 3.84 -5.17
C GLY A 105 18.10 3.37 -6.12
N VAL A 106 16.85 3.83 -5.91
CA VAL A 106 15.68 3.44 -6.70
C VAL A 106 14.92 4.62 -7.29
N ALA A 107 15.39 5.84 -7.09
CA ALA A 107 14.70 7.05 -7.53
C ALA A 107 14.51 7.12 -9.06
N ASP A 108 15.39 6.47 -9.83
CA ASP A 108 15.34 6.41 -11.29
C ASP A 108 14.15 5.65 -11.88
N ARG A 109 13.42 4.89 -11.02
CA ARG A 109 12.27 4.06 -11.41
C ARG A 109 11.01 4.36 -10.61
N VAL A 110 10.98 5.53 -9.93
CA VAL A 110 9.83 5.92 -9.11
C VAL A 110 9.39 7.35 -9.45
N ASP A 111 8.13 7.49 -9.85
CA ASP A 111 7.47 8.79 -9.98
C ASP A 111 6.67 9.11 -8.72
N VAL A 112 7.06 10.16 -8.00
CA VAL A 112 6.30 10.69 -6.85
C VAL A 112 5.42 11.84 -7.32
N VAL A 113 4.13 11.58 -7.45
CA VAL A 113 3.12 12.53 -7.92
C VAL A 113 2.42 13.19 -6.74
N VAL A 114 2.56 14.50 -6.61
CA VAL A 114 1.94 15.25 -5.51
C VAL A 114 0.55 15.75 -5.86
N GLY A 115 -0.37 15.58 -4.94
CA GLY A 115 -1.76 16.01 -5.02
C GLY A 115 -2.75 14.99 -4.48
N PRO A 116 -4.05 15.33 -4.43
CA PRO A 116 -5.09 14.40 -4.00
C PRO A 116 -5.06 13.12 -4.83
N ALA A 117 -4.93 11.95 -4.16
CA ALA A 117 -4.71 10.67 -4.83
C ALA A 117 -5.80 10.34 -5.86
N ALA A 118 -7.08 10.63 -5.55
CA ALA A 118 -8.17 10.41 -6.50
C ALA A 118 -8.03 11.27 -7.77
N ALA A 119 -7.64 12.54 -7.63
CA ALA A 119 -7.45 13.43 -8.78
C ALA A 119 -6.21 13.03 -9.60
N SER A 120 -5.14 12.61 -8.92
CA SER A 120 -3.92 12.14 -9.59
C SER A 120 -4.17 10.82 -10.33
N ALA A 121 -4.87 9.87 -9.71
CA ALA A 121 -5.25 8.63 -10.38
C ALA A 121 -6.21 8.86 -11.56
N GLN A 122 -7.16 9.82 -11.45
CA GLN A 122 -8.03 10.18 -12.56
C GLN A 122 -7.23 10.74 -13.74
N ARG A 123 -6.22 11.59 -13.50
CA ARG A 123 -5.33 12.06 -14.57
C ARG A 123 -4.60 10.91 -15.27
N LEU A 124 -4.14 9.89 -14.52
CA LEU A 124 -3.53 8.71 -15.15
C LEU A 124 -4.52 7.96 -16.06
N VAL A 125 -5.81 7.90 -15.68
CA VAL A 125 -6.87 7.35 -16.53
C VAL A 125 -7.05 8.19 -17.78
N ASP A 126 -7.19 9.51 -17.62
CA ASP A 126 -7.44 10.46 -18.72
C ASP A 126 -6.26 10.49 -19.71
N ASP A 127 -5.03 10.35 -19.22
CA ASP A 127 -3.81 10.27 -20.01
C ASP A 127 -3.62 8.91 -20.72
N GLY A 128 -4.45 7.93 -20.41
CA GLY A 128 -4.43 6.59 -21.02
C GLY A 128 -3.12 5.84 -20.75
N VAL A 129 -2.58 5.95 -19.54
CA VAL A 129 -1.32 5.28 -19.21
C VAL A 129 -1.44 3.76 -19.31
N GLU A 130 -0.34 3.09 -19.56
CA GLU A 130 -0.29 1.63 -19.57
C GLU A 130 -0.76 1.05 -18.23
N ALA A 131 -1.55 -0.03 -18.30
CA ALA A 131 -2.13 -0.66 -17.11
C ALA A 131 -1.08 -1.13 -16.10
N PHE A 132 -1.39 -0.96 -14.83
CA PHE A 132 -0.57 -1.45 -13.72
C PHE A 132 -0.83 -2.93 -13.44
N ASP A 133 0.22 -3.64 -13.04
CA ASP A 133 0.15 -5.05 -12.65
C ASP A 133 -0.29 -5.23 -11.19
N LEU A 134 0.07 -4.25 -10.35
CA LEU A 134 -0.31 -4.20 -8.95
C LEU A 134 -0.67 -2.77 -8.55
N VAL A 135 -1.78 -2.62 -7.82
CA VAL A 135 -2.18 -1.36 -7.18
C VAL A 135 -2.21 -1.57 -5.67
N PHE A 136 -1.53 -0.71 -4.92
CA PHE A 136 -1.56 -0.68 -3.45
C PHE A 136 -2.32 0.57 -2.99
N VAL A 137 -3.39 0.37 -2.23
CA VAL A 137 -4.27 1.43 -1.73
C VAL A 137 -4.06 1.59 -0.24
N ASP A 138 -3.26 2.58 0.15
CA ASP A 138 -2.97 2.93 1.55
C ASP A 138 -3.06 4.44 1.82
N ALA A 139 -3.98 5.11 1.16
CA ALA A 139 -4.33 6.51 1.42
C ALA A 139 -5.50 6.63 2.43
N ASP A 140 -6.26 7.72 2.38
CA ASP A 140 -7.39 7.94 3.28
C ASP A 140 -8.52 6.92 3.04
N LYS A 141 -8.99 6.30 4.11
CA LYS A 141 -9.92 5.17 4.04
C LYS A 141 -11.34 5.54 3.58
N PRO A 142 -11.88 6.74 3.89
CA PRO A 142 -13.17 7.17 3.33
C PRO A 142 -13.24 7.16 1.81
N SER A 143 -12.12 7.38 1.13
CA SER A 143 -12.03 7.41 -0.34
C SER A 143 -11.79 6.03 -0.98
N ASN A 144 -11.63 4.96 -0.20
CA ASN A 144 -11.36 3.61 -0.71
C ASN A 144 -12.31 3.14 -1.83
N PRO A 145 -13.64 3.40 -1.78
CA PRO A 145 -14.53 3.03 -2.90
C PRO A 145 -14.18 3.76 -4.22
N GLN A 146 -13.74 5.02 -4.13
CA GLN A 146 -13.29 5.77 -5.29
C GLN A 146 -11.95 5.24 -5.81
N TYR A 147 -11.03 4.91 -4.90
CA TYR A 147 -9.75 4.32 -5.26
C TYR A 147 -9.90 2.96 -5.95
N LEU A 148 -10.82 2.11 -5.49
CA LEU A 148 -11.13 0.84 -6.17
C LEU A 148 -11.61 1.06 -7.61
N ARG A 149 -12.54 2.01 -7.84
CA ARG A 149 -13.02 2.32 -9.19
C ARG A 149 -11.88 2.74 -10.11
N LEU A 150 -11.03 3.67 -9.66
CA LEU A 150 -9.89 4.15 -10.43
C LEU A 150 -8.84 3.04 -10.66
N ALA A 151 -8.58 2.22 -9.63
CA ALA A 151 -7.70 1.05 -9.78
C ALA A 151 -8.21 0.08 -10.84
N LEU A 152 -9.54 -0.11 -10.95
CA LEU A 152 -10.12 -0.95 -12.00
C LEU A 152 -9.93 -0.37 -13.40
N GLU A 153 -9.96 0.95 -13.56
CA GLU A 153 -9.68 1.60 -14.84
C GLU A 153 -8.19 1.52 -15.22
N LEU A 154 -7.31 1.53 -14.22
CA LEU A 154 -5.86 1.53 -14.36
C LEU A 154 -5.22 0.13 -14.36
N THR A 155 -6.01 -0.93 -14.30
CA THR A 155 -5.52 -2.33 -14.29
C THR A 155 -6.06 -3.11 -15.47
N ARG A 156 -5.64 -4.37 -15.60
CA ARG A 156 -6.10 -5.34 -16.61
C ARG A 156 -6.40 -6.70 -15.96
N PRO A 157 -7.07 -7.62 -16.64
CA PRO A 157 -7.21 -8.99 -16.16
C PRO A 157 -5.85 -9.59 -15.79
N GLY A 158 -5.78 -10.19 -14.60
CA GLY A 158 -4.55 -10.71 -13.99
C GLY A 158 -3.90 -9.78 -12.99
N SER A 159 -4.18 -8.47 -13.02
CA SER A 159 -3.64 -7.51 -12.05
C SER A 159 -4.14 -7.74 -10.63
N LEU A 160 -3.33 -7.34 -9.66
CA LEU A 160 -3.64 -7.39 -8.23
C LEU A 160 -3.95 -5.99 -7.68
N ILE A 161 -4.89 -5.92 -6.76
CA ILE A 161 -5.17 -4.71 -5.98
C ILE A 161 -5.11 -5.12 -4.50
N VAL A 162 -4.29 -4.41 -3.71
CA VAL A 162 -4.20 -4.58 -2.26
C VAL A 162 -4.79 -3.34 -1.61
N VAL A 163 -5.79 -3.52 -0.75
CA VAL A 163 -6.40 -2.42 0.01
C VAL A 163 -6.05 -2.61 1.48
N ASP A 164 -5.26 -1.69 2.04
CA ASP A 164 -4.78 -1.79 3.41
C ASP A 164 -5.76 -1.24 4.44
N ASN A 165 -5.60 -1.72 5.68
CA ASN A 165 -6.35 -1.34 6.88
C ASN A 165 -7.88 -1.53 6.75
N VAL A 166 -8.30 -2.68 6.25
CA VAL A 166 -9.73 -2.98 6.06
C VAL A 166 -10.39 -3.62 7.30
N VAL A 167 -9.61 -4.02 8.33
CA VAL A 167 -10.13 -4.66 9.55
C VAL A 167 -10.40 -3.64 10.66
N ARG A 168 -9.56 -2.61 10.78
CA ARG A 168 -9.78 -1.47 11.70
C ARG A 168 -9.97 -1.91 13.16
N ALA A 169 -9.06 -2.75 13.68
CA ALA A 169 -9.16 -3.33 15.03
C ALA A 169 -10.53 -4.02 15.29
N GLY A 170 -11.06 -4.68 14.25
CA GLY A 170 -12.35 -5.37 14.32
C GLY A 170 -13.58 -4.50 14.07
N ALA A 171 -13.46 -3.17 14.05
CA ALA A 171 -14.57 -2.25 13.88
C ALA A 171 -15.29 -2.42 12.53
N VAL A 172 -14.66 -3.02 11.53
CA VAL A 172 -15.29 -3.36 10.25
C VAL A 172 -16.52 -4.27 10.44
N ALA A 173 -16.56 -5.08 11.49
CA ALA A 173 -17.69 -5.95 11.81
C ALA A 173 -18.87 -5.23 12.49
N ASP A 174 -18.64 -4.02 13.02
CA ASP A 174 -19.68 -3.22 13.66
C ASP A 174 -20.57 -2.52 12.62
N ALA A 175 -21.81 -3.01 12.48
CA ALA A 175 -22.78 -2.42 11.56
C ALA A 175 -23.28 -1.04 11.99
N GLY A 176 -23.13 -0.69 13.28
CA GLY A 176 -23.54 0.58 13.85
C GLY A 176 -22.44 1.65 13.85
N SER A 177 -21.24 1.34 13.37
CA SER A 177 -20.14 2.30 13.34
C SER A 177 -20.44 3.50 12.44
N ASP A 178 -20.16 4.70 12.94
CA ASP A 178 -20.25 5.98 12.24
C ASP A 178 -18.85 6.55 11.88
N ASP A 179 -17.75 5.84 12.21
CA ASP A 179 -16.39 6.26 11.81
C ASP A 179 -16.24 6.21 10.28
N PRO A 180 -15.98 7.36 9.63
CA PRO A 180 -15.86 7.40 8.17
C PRO A 180 -14.82 6.43 7.59
N ARG A 181 -13.77 6.12 8.36
CA ARG A 181 -12.72 5.17 7.95
C ARG A 181 -13.24 3.73 7.94
N VAL A 182 -14.06 3.38 8.94
CA VAL A 182 -14.73 2.07 9.00
C VAL A 182 -15.76 1.95 7.88
N LEU A 183 -16.56 3.01 7.67
CA LEU A 183 -17.54 3.04 6.59
C LEU A 183 -16.89 2.90 5.21
N GLY A 184 -15.76 3.57 4.98
CA GLY A 184 -15.00 3.44 3.73
C GLY A 184 -14.46 2.03 3.52
N SER A 185 -13.92 1.39 4.57
CA SER A 185 -13.46 0.00 4.53
C SER A 185 -14.61 -0.98 4.27
N ARG A 186 -15.75 -0.81 4.97
CA ARG A 186 -16.95 -1.64 4.73
C ARG A 186 -17.48 -1.50 3.30
N ARG A 187 -17.50 -0.25 2.80
CA ARG A 187 -18.03 0.03 1.46
C ARG A 187 -17.14 -0.59 0.38
N VAL A 188 -15.83 -0.41 0.45
CA VAL A 188 -14.93 -1.00 -0.57
C VAL A 188 -15.02 -2.53 -0.58
N LEU A 189 -15.14 -3.18 0.57
CA LEU A 189 -15.33 -4.63 0.65
C LEU A 189 -16.66 -5.08 0.02
N ALA A 190 -17.74 -4.30 0.24
CA ALA A 190 -19.03 -4.57 -0.40
C ALA A 190 -18.98 -4.37 -1.93
N ASP A 191 -18.30 -3.32 -2.39
CA ASP A 191 -18.12 -3.05 -3.81
C ASP A 191 -17.28 -4.16 -4.48
N VAL A 192 -16.22 -4.66 -3.82
CA VAL A 192 -15.44 -5.82 -4.29
C VAL A 192 -16.30 -7.09 -4.38
N ALA A 193 -17.10 -7.35 -3.35
CA ALA A 193 -17.95 -8.55 -3.30
C ALA A 193 -19.09 -8.53 -4.35
N ALA A 194 -19.49 -7.35 -4.80
CA ALA A 194 -20.56 -7.16 -5.78
C ALA A 194 -20.07 -7.17 -7.25
N ASP A 195 -18.75 -7.12 -7.49
CA ASP A 195 -18.16 -7.00 -8.82
C ASP A 195 -17.68 -8.38 -9.32
N ASP A 196 -18.34 -8.94 -10.34
CA ASP A 196 -18.03 -10.26 -10.92
C ASP A 196 -16.70 -10.30 -11.69
N ARG A 197 -16.06 -9.15 -11.89
CA ARG A 197 -14.71 -9.04 -12.47
C ARG A 197 -13.61 -9.32 -11.42
N LEU A 198 -13.96 -9.48 -10.15
CA LEU A 198 -13.02 -9.53 -9.03
C LEU A 198 -13.12 -10.86 -8.27
N GLU A 199 -11.98 -11.39 -7.89
CA GLU A 199 -11.81 -12.42 -6.87
C GLU A 199 -11.04 -11.84 -5.70
N ALA A 200 -11.47 -12.07 -4.47
CA ALA A 200 -10.83 -11.44 -3.33
C ALA A 200 -10.82 -12.30 -2.07
N THR A 201 -9.89 -11.99 -1.19
CA THR A 201 -9.86 -12.45 0.20
C THR A 201 -9.38 -11.34 1.12
N VAL A 202 -9.62 -11.47 2.42
CA VAL A 202 -9.09 -10.57 3.46
C VAL A 202 -8.23 -11.40 4.40
N LEU A 203 -7.03 -10.90 4.71
CA LEU A 203 -6.17 -11.44 5.75
C LEU A 203 -6.13 -10.47 6.92
N GLN A 204 -6.46 -10.96 8.11
CA GLN A 204 -6.26 -10.23 9.34
C GLN A 204 -4.79 -10.32 9.74
N THR A 205 -4.23 -9.23 10.23
CA THR A 205 -2.85 -9.13 10.71
C THR A 205 -2.83 -8.68 12.15
N VAL A 206 -1.94 -9.27 12.92
CA VAL A 206 -1.62 -8.85 14.29
C VAL A 206 -0.12 -8.63 14.38
N GLY A 207 0.32 -7.70 15.22
CA GLY A 207 1.74 -7.39 15.38
C GLY A 207 1.95 -6.05 16.05
N GLY A 208 3.15 -5.50 15.94
CA GLY A 208 3.54 -4.21 16.51
C GLY A 208 2.71 -3.01 16.03
N LYS A 209 1.98 -3.17 14.92
CA LYS A 209 1.01 -2.19 14.40
C LYS A 209 -0.41 -2.40 14.95
N GLY A 210 -0.60 -3.38 15.82
CA GLY A 210 -1.89 -3.76 16.38
C GLY A 210 -2.65 -4.78 15.51
N TRP A 211 -3.97 -4.80 15.68
CA TRP A 211 -4.85 -5.67 14.90
C TRP A 211 -5.47 -4.90 13.74
N ASP A 212 -5.12 -5.27 12.54
CA ASP A 212 -5.72 -4.76 11.31
C ASP A 212 -5.77 -5.87 10.24
N GLY A 213 -5.61 -5.54 8.98
CA GLY A 213 -5.57 -6.46 7.87
C GLY A 213 -5.75 -5.76 6.54
N PHE A 214 -5.58 -6.52 5.49
CA PHE A 214 -5.70 -6.03 4.12
C PHE A 214 -6.55 -6.95 3.25
N ALA A 215 -7.21 -6.38 2.26
CA ALA A 215 -7.87 -7.13 1.20
C ALA A 215 -6.88 -7.36 0.05
N LEU A 216 -6.77 -8.60 -0.41
CA LEU A 216 -6.10 -8.96 -1.65
C LEU A 216 -7.17 -9.26 -2.70
N VAL A 217 -7.17 -8.48 -3.76
CA VAL A 217 -8.13 -8.54 -4.85
C VAL A 217 -7.39 -8.85 -6.15
N ARG A 218 -7.90 -9.78 -6.94
CA ARG A 218 -7.42 -10.08 -8.27
C ARG A 218 -8.47 -9.69 -9.30
N ARG A 219 -8.09 -8.94 -10.32
CA ARG A 219 -8.95 -8.69 -11.48
C ARG A 219 -8.93 -9.91 -12.39
N VAL A 220 -10.10 -10.51 -12.67
CA VAL A 220 -10.23 -11.73 -13.51
C VAL A 220 -10.79 -11.45 -14.90
N ARG A 221 -11.48 -10.29 -15.06
CA ARG A 221 -12.04 -9.83 -16.33
C ARG A 221 -11.80 -8.36 -16.59
#